data_715f59d99eebf701f06408ceb4176cd4
#
_entry.id   715f59d99eebf701f06408ceb4176cd4
#
_cell.length_a   1.000
_cell.length_b   1.000
_cell.length_c   1.000
_cell.angle_alpha   90.00
_cell.angle_beta   90.00
_cell.angle_gamma   90.00
#
_symmetry.space_group_name_H-M   'P 1'
#
loop_
_entity.id
_entity.type
_entity.pdbx_description
1 polymer ?
#
loop_
_entity_poly.entity_id
_entity_poly.type
_entity_poly.pdbx_seq_one_letter_code
_entity_poly.pdbx_strand_id
1 'polypeptide(L)'
;MARHSGFLGEVYGAKDPATVAKAYDQWAATYDAEMAKAGYRHPSIALALLARHLPKGAAPLLDAGAGTGLVGQWLAIMGYPHVEALDISAGMLAVAKTRKCYRDHHVLALGGPLP
;
A
#
# COMPACT_ATOMS: atom_id res chain seq x y z
N MET A 1 23.71 10.95 3.53
CA MET A 1 22.44 10.32 3.17
C MET A 1 22.65 8.82 2.97
N ALA A 2 21.79 8.03 3.58
CA ALA A 2 21.88 6.59 3.42
C ALA A 2 21.65 6.17 1.97
N ARG A 3 22.46 5.26 1.48
CA ARG A 3 22.23 4.66 0.15
C ARG A 3 21.11 3.64 0.24
N HIS A 4 20.19 3.72 -0.71
CA HIS A 4 19.23 2.66 -0.89
C HIS A 4 19.92 1.46 -1.53
N SER A 5 19.64 0.28 -1.00
CA SER A 5 20.20 -0.98 -1.49
C SER A 5 19.09 -2.01 -1.70
N GLY A 6 19.37 -3.08 -2.43
CA GLY A 6 18.41 -4.12 -2.72
C GLY A 6 17.19 -3.59 -3.46
N PHE A 7 16.02 -4.04 -3.06
CA PHE A 7 14.76 -3.66 -3.71
C PHE A 7 14.43 -2.18 -3.61
N LEU A 8 14.77 -1.56 -2.49
CA LEU A 8 14.52 -0.12 -2.31
C LEU A 8 15.32 0.70 -3.32
N GLY A 9 16.59 0.34 -3.55
CA GLY A 9 17.43 0.98 -4.56
C GLY A 9 16.88 0.77 -5.97
N GLU A 10 16.39 -0.43 -6.29
CA GLU A 10 15.76 -0.72 -7.58
C GLU A 10 14.53 0.15 -7.81
N VAL A 11 13.65 0.27 -6.82
CA VAL A 11 12.43 1.06 -6.93
C VAL A 11 12.75 2.52 -7.21
N TYR A 12 13.66 3.12 -6.46
CA TYR A 12 14.02 4.53 -6.66
C TYR A 12 14.83 4.78 -7.92
N GLY A 13 15.52 3.76 -8.45
CA GLY A 13 16.21 3.84 -9.73
C GLY A 13 15.31 3.62 -10.94
N ALA A 14 14.12 3.08 -10.75
CA ALA A 14 13.20 2.76 -11.83
C ALA A 14 12.55 4.03 -12.39
N LYS A 15 12.46 4.12 -13.73
CA LYS A 15 11.93 5.29 -14.44
C LYS A 15 10.56 5.08 -15.05
N ASP A 16 10.12 3.84 -15.24
CA ASP A 16 8.86 3.54 -15.88
C ASP A 16 7.97 2.66 -14.97
N PRO A 17 6.64 2.73 -15.15
CA PRO A 17 5.70 2.00 -14.29
C PRO A 17 5.89 0.49 -14.31
N ALA A 18 6.23 -0.09 -15.44
CA ALA A 18 6.40 -1.55 -15.55
C ALA A 18 7.61 -2.04 -14.74
N THR A 19 8.73 -1.30 -14.76
CA THR A 19 9.92 -1.60 -13.97
C THR A 19 9.64 -1.43 -12.48
N VAL A 20 8.92 -0.38 -12.10
CA VAL A 20 8.50 -0.16 -10.72
C VAL A 20 7.62 -1.31 -10.22
N ALA A 21 6.62 -1.70 -11.00
CA ALA A 21 5.73 -2.79 -10.65
C ALA A 21 6.50 -4.09 -10.43
N LYS A 22 7.43 -4.40 -11.33
CA LYS A 22 8.25 -5.61 -11.23
C LYS A 22 9.12 -5.62 -9.97
N ALA A 23 9.73 -4.48 -9.64
CA ALA A 23 10.55 -4.35 -8.43
C ALA A 23 9.71 -4.58 -7.17
N TYR A 24 8.54 -3.98 -7.08
CA TYR A 24 7.62 -4.20 -5.95
C TYR A 24 7.08 -5.63 -5.91
N ASP A 25 6.81 -6.25 -7.04
CA ASP A 25 6.37 -7.65 -7.09
C ASP A 25 7.42 -8.58 -6.48
N GLN A 26 8.69 -8.33 -6.77
CA GLN A 26 9.79 -9.11 -6.20
C GLN A 26 9.98 -8.84 -4.70
N TRP A 27 9.64 -7.64 -4.25
CA TRP A 27 9.82 -7.22 -2.87
C TRP A 27 8.65 -7.62 -1.95
N ALA A 28 7.49 -7.89 -2.52
CA ALA A 28 6.24 -8.05 -1.76
C ALA A 28 6.33 -9.09 -0.63
N ALA A 29 7.02 -10.21 -0.87
CA ALA A 29 7.09 -11.30 0.10
C ALA A 29 7.84 -10.91 1.41
N THR A 30 8.79 -9.98 1.32
CA THR A 30 9.64 -9.58 2.46
C THR A 30 9.45 -8.14 2.89
N TYR A 31 8.60 -7.39 2.18
CA TYR A 31 8.40 -5.95 2.35
C TYR A 31 8.10 -5.56 3.80
N ASP A 32 7.09 -6.19 4.41
CA ASP A 32 6.65 -5.82 5.75
C ASP A 32 7.75 -6.03 6.80
N ALA A 33 8.46 -7.15 6.69
CA ALA A 33 9.56 -7.46 7.62
C ALA A 33 10.71 -6.46 7.47
N GLU A 34 11.06 -6.10 6.24
CA GLU A 34 12.13 -5.15 5.98
C GLU A 34 11.75 -3.74 6.43
N MET A 35 10.51 -3.31 6.22
CA MET A 35 10.02 -2.01 6.67
C MET A 35 9.94 -1.93 8.19
N ALA A 36 9.48 -2.97 8.85
CA ALA A 36 9.46 -3.05 10.31
C ALA A 36 10.88 -2.93 10.89
N LYS A 37 11.84 -3.63 10.29
CA LYS A 37 13.24 -3.59 10.69
C LYS A 37 13.85 -2.20 10.49
N ALA A 38 13.44 -1.48 9.44
CA ALA A 38 13.89 -0.12 9.15
C ALA A 38 13.19 0.96 10.00
N GLY A 39 12.21 0.60 10.81
CA GLY A 39 11.45 1.56 11.63
C GLY A 39 10.40 2.32 10.86
N TYR A 40 9.86 1.76 9.82
CA TYR A 40 8.85 2.39 8.97
C TYR A 40 7.53 2.60 9.73
N ARG A 41 7.07 3.84 9.82
CA ARG A 41 5.89 4.24 10.61
C ARG A 41 4.84 5.01 9.83
N HIS A 42 4.94 5.12 8.51
CA HIS A 42 3.99 5.86 7.69
C HIS A 42 2.54 5.39 7.86
N PRO A 43 2.24 4.09 8.00
CA PRO A 43 0.86 3.67 8.25
C PRO A 43 0.24 4.30 9.50
N SER A 44 0.98 4.37 10.60
CA SER A 44 0.49 4.99 11.85
C SER A 44 0.21 6.47 11.67
N ILE A 45 1.09 7.18 10.97
CA ILE A 45 0.94 8.62 10.70
C ILE A 45 -0.27 8.87 9.80
N ALA A 46 -0.42 8.09 8.74
CA ALA A 46 -1.56 8.20 7.82
C ALA A 46 -2.88 7.97 8.56
N LEU A 47 -2.94 6.96 9.42
CA LEU A 47 -4.13 6.66 10.22
C LEU A 47 -4.50 7.77 11.18
N ALA A 48 -3.50 8.38 11.83
CA ALA A 48 -3.74 9.51 12.73
C ALA A 48 -4.36 10.71 11.99
N LEU A 49 -3.87 11.00 10.78
CA LEU A 49 -4.42 12.06 9.93
C LEU A 49 -5.83 11.73 9.46
N LEU A 50 -6.07 10.50 9.03
CA LEU A 50 -7.39 10.04 8.58
C LEU A 50 -8.42 10.13 9.70
N ALA A 51 -8.07 9.72 10.91
CA ALA A 51 -8.96 9.78 12.06
C ALA A 51 -9.42 11.20 12.38
N ARG A 52 -8.61 12.21 12.05
CA ARG A 52 -8.96 13.62 12.25
C ARG A 52 -9.89 14.17 11.17
N HIS A 53 -9.83 13.66 9.96
CA HIS A 53 -10.46 14.27 8.78
C HIS A 53 -11.56 13.45 8.16
N LEU A 54 -11.62 12.13 8.38
CA LEU A 54 -12.64 11.27 7.83
C LEU A 54 -13.69 10.91 8.87
N PRO A 55 -14.98 11.12 8.56
CA PRO A 55 -16.05 10.65 9.45
C PRO A 55 -15.99 9.14 9.62
N LYS A 56 -16.38 8.66 10.81
CA LYS A 56 -16.53 7.22 11.04
C LYS A 56 -17.51 6.63 10.02
N GLY A 57 -17.15 5.48 9.47
CA GLY A 57 -18.01 4.78 8.52
C GLY A 57 -18.04 5.37 7.12
N ALA A 58 -17.19 6.36 6.81
CA ALA A 58 -17.10 6.89 5.45
C ALA A 58 -16.86 5.76 4.45
N ALA A 59 -17.61 5.78 3.34
CA ALA A 59 -17.53 4.75 2.30
C ALA A 59 -18.03 5.28 0.97
N PRO A 60 -17.46 4.83 -0.16
CA PRO A 60 -16.27 3.98 -0.24
C PRO A 60 -14.98 4.76 -0.02
N LEU A 61 -13.94 4.07 0.40
CA LEU A 61 -12.57 4.62 0.48
C LEU A 61 -11.66 3.89 -0.50
N LEU A 62 -10.78 4.63 -1.14
CA LEU A 62 -9.74 4.06 -1.99
C LEU A 62 -8.38 4.25 -1.33
N ASP A 63 -7.73 3.15 -1.00
CA ASP A 63 -6.35 3.15 -0.52
C ASP A 63 -5.41 3.09 -1.73
N ALA A 64 -5.03 4.25 -2.23
CA ALA A 64 -4.17 4.38 -3.39
C ALA A 64 -2.70 4.18 -2.99
N GLY A 65 -2.03 3.24 -3.65
CA GLY A 65 -0.70 2.81 -3.24
C GLY A 65 -0.76 1.92 -2.01
N ALA A 66 -1.75 1.02 -1.96
CA ALA A 66 -2.04 0.19 -0.79
C ALA A 66 -0.89 -0.71 -0.35
N GLY A 67 -0.02 -1.11 -1.27
CA GLY A 67 1.10 -2.01 -0.97
C GLY A 67 0.61 -3.32 -0.38
N THR A 68 1.20 -3.74 0.73
CA THR A 68 0.84 -4.97 1.42
C THR A 68 -0.39 -4.86 2.30
N GLY A 69 -1.02 -3.68 2.37
CA GLY A 69 -2.30 -3.50 3.04
C GLY A 69 -2.27 -3.16 4.52
N LEU A 70 -1.15 -2.64 5.03
CA LEU A 70 -1.05 -2.27 6.45
C LEU A 70 -2.07 -1.20 6.86
N VAL A 71 -2.26 -0.17 6.04
CA VAL A 71 -3.25 0.88 6.30
C VAL A 71 -4.66 0.31 6.24
N GLY A 72 -4.97 -0.50 5.23
CA GLY A 72 -6.29 -1.11 5.08
C GLY A 72 -6.67 -2.00 6.25
N GLN A 73 -5.73 -2.72 6.80
CA GLN A 73 -5.96 -3.56 7.98
C GLN A 73 -6.45 -2.71 9.17
N TRP A 74 -5.81 -1.58 9.42
CA TRP A 74 -6.22 -0.67 10.49
C TRP A 74 -7.53 0.04 10.18
N LEU A 75 -7.78 0.41 8.92
CA LEU A 75 -9.05 1.00 8.52
C LEU A 75 -10.22 0.05 8.80
N ALA A 76 -10.03 -1.24 8.55
CA ALA A 76 -11.05 -2.25 8.87
C ALA A 76 -11.31 -2.31 10.39
N ILE A 77 -10.25 -2.29 11.21
CA ILE A 77 -10.37 -2.29 12.66
C ILE A 77 -11.09 -1.03 13.15
N MET A 78 -10.84 0.12 12.52
CA MET A 78 -11.48 1.39 12.84
C MET A 78 -12.94 1.47 12.39
N GLY A 79 -13.44 0.47 11.66
CA GLY A 79 -14.84 0.36 11.30
C GLY A 79 -15.22 0.96 9.94
N TYR A 80 -14.27 1.24 9.06
CA TYR A 80 -14.60 1.68 7.70
C TYR A 80 -15.09 0.47 6.90
N PRO A 81 -16.36 0.50 6.41
CA PRO A 81 -17.01 -0.74 5.90
C PRO A 81 -16.62 -1.10 4.48
N HIS A 82 -16.14 -0.15 3.69
CA HIS A 82 -15.86 -0.38 2.28
C HIS A 82 -14.57 0.32 1.90
N VAL A 83 -13.47 -0.42 1.91
CA VAL A 83 -12.16 0.05 1.47
C VAL A 83 -11.73 -0.80 0.27
N GLU A 84 -11.28 -0.14 -0.79
CA GLU A 84 -10.71 -0.78 -1.97
C GLU A 84 -9.23 -0.45 -2.05
N ALA A 85 -8.43 -1.40 -2.51
CA ALA A 85 -6.99 -1.22 -2.67
C ALA A 85 -6.64 -0.96 -4.12
N LEU A 86 -5.69 -0.06 -4.35
CA LEU A 86 -5.10 0.18 -5.65
C LEU A 86 -3.58 0.20 -5.50
N ASP A 87 -2.89 -0.54 -6.34
CA ASP A 87 -1.43 -0.51 -6.41
C ASP A 87 -0.98 -0.91 -7.81
N ILE A 88 0.21 -0.46 -8.19
CA ILE A 88 0.82 -0.84 -9.47
C ILE A 88 1.34 -2.29 -9.44
N SER A 89 1.59 -2.83 -8.26
CA SER A 89 2.19 -4.14 -8.06
C SER A 89 1.13 -5.19 -7.73
N ALA A 90 0.95 -6.15 -8.62
CA ALA A 90 0.12 -7.33 -8.38
C ALA A 90 0.64 -8.16 -7.21
N GLY A 91 1.97 -8.24 -7.04
CA GLY A 91 2.59 -8.95 -5.94
C GLY A 91 2.27 -8.34 -4.58
N MET A 92 2.33 -7.01 -4.47
CA MET A 92 1.93 -6.29 -3.26
C MET A 92 0.45 -6.54 -2.93
N LEU A 93 -0.43 -6.43 -3.91
CA LEU A 93 -1.86 -6.66 -3.71
C LEU A 93 -2.17 -8.12 -3.35
N ALA A 94 -1.38 -9.08 -3.85
CA ALA A 94 -1.53 -10.47 -3.43
C ALA A 94 -1.28 -10.65 -1.94
N VAL A 95 -0.29 -9.94 -1.39
CA VAL A 95 -0.06 -9.90 0.07
C VAL A 95 -1.22 -9.19 0.78
N ALA A 96 -1.68 -8.06 0.24
CA ALA A 96 -2.81 -7.31 0.80
C ALA A 96 -4.07 -8.16 0.90
N LYS A 97 -4.33 -9.02 -0.09
CA LYS A 97 -5.48 -9.95 -0.07
C LYS A 97 -5.46 -10.90 1.13
N THR A 98 -4.29 -11.28 1.61
CA THR A 98 -4.18 -12.18 2.77
C THR A 98 -4.68 -11.53 4.05
N ARG A 99 -4.75 -10.21 4.10
CA ARG A 99 -5.25 -9.47 5.27
C ARG A 99 -6.78 -9.43 5.36
N LYS A 100 -7.48 -9.70 4.24
CA LYS A 100 -8.94 -9.75 4.16
C LYS A 100 -9.63 -8.47 4.63
N CYS A 101 -9.02 -7.31 4.33
CA CYS A 101 -9.51 -6.01 4.77
C CYS A 101 -10.02 -5.11 3.63
N TYR A 102 -9.80 -5.50 2.40
CA TYR A 102 -10.27 -4.75 1.23
C TYR A 102 -11.39 -5.49 0.52
N ARG A 103 -12.36 -4.74 0.03
CA ARG A 103 -13.46 -5.30 -0.74
C ARG A 103 -13.03 -5.65 -2.16
N ASP A 104 -12.18 -4.81 -2.77
CA ASP A 104 -11.64 -5.02 -4.11
C ASP A 104 -10.18 -4.61 -4.19
N HIS A 105 -9.48 -5.15 -5.19
CA HIS A 105 -8.06 -4.90 -5.43
C HIS A 105 -7.85 -4.56 -6.90
N HIS A 106 -7.27 -3.38 -7.17
CA HIS A 106 -7.09 -2.85 -8.52
C HIS A 106 -5.60 -2.71 -8.83
N VAL A 107 -5.11 -3.43 -9.83
CA VAL A 107 -3.73 -3.29 -10.33
C VAL A 107 -3.73 -2.17 -11.37
N LEU A 108 -3.42 -0.96 -10.94
CA LEU A 108 -3.44 0.23 -11.78
C LEU A 108 -2.31 1.18 -11.38
N ALA A 109 -1.80 1.92 -12.38
CA ALA A 109 -0.85 3.00 -12.12
C ALA A 109 -1.61 4.26 -11.67
N LEU A 110 -1.06 4.97 -10.69
CA LEU A 110 -1.55 6.30 -10.31
C LEU A 110 -1.31 7.28 -11.47
N GLY A 111 -2.27 8.18 -11.69
CA GLY A 111 -2.22 9.12 -12.80
C GLY A 111 -2.99 8.67 -14.03
N GLY A 112 -3.40 7.40 -14.09
CA GLY A 112 -4.33 6.88 -15.08
C GLY A 112 -5.78 6.96 -14.63
N PRO A 113 -6.73 6.39 -15.39
CA PRO A 113 -8.13 6.33 -14.98
C PRO A 113 -8.29 5.56 -13.68
N LEU A 114 -9.12 6.07 -12.78
CA LEU A 114 -9.46 5.38 -11.53
C LEU A 114 -10.58 4.35 -11.76
N PRO A 115 -10.64 3.33 -10.91
CA PRO A 115 -11.70 2.32 -11.00
C PRO A 115 -13.08 2.89 -10.72
#